data_b8a1c11ae690e98e0c5b6ea5a3577a75
#
_entry.id   b8a1c11ae690e98e0c5b6ea5a3577a75
#
_cell.length_a   1.000
_cell.length_b   1.000
_cell.length_c   1.000
_cell.angle_alpha   90.00
_cell.angle_beta   90.00
_cell.angle_gamma   90.00
#
_symmetry.space_group_name_H-M   'P 1'
#
loop_
_entity.id
_entity.type
_entity.pdbx_description
1 polymer ?
#
loop_
_entity_poly.entity_id
_entity_poly.type
_entity_poly.pdbx_seq_one_letter_code
_entity_poly.pdbx_strand_id
1 'polypeptide(L)'
;KDRGALIAIDTTISVGTNSWIYPSSHPTNGGSVRFTASYLAVATNGGFNANGLGYAGRPSSENSGVGFGPGRGGAVYLGAGGGYGGMGYDPAGAGGATYGAEEQPLDPGSPGSGDSGGTGLRGGGLIWIEVNRTFTLNGILQADGNGVSSVYAGMGSGGGIYLSCRTFAGAGGSLSAKGGGGTYGGGGGGGRIAILTQNNVYQGTCGTNVAGGVVYWNYQKDGLPGTVYWGMADIRSEGTLLIVR
;
A
#
# COMPACT_ATOMS: atom_id res chain seq x y z
N LYS A 1 6.53 -12.63 -11.13
CA LYS A 1 6.88 -11.24 -10.77
C LYS A 1 8.23 -11.29 -10.09
N ASP A 2 9.17 -10.47 -10.55
CA ASP A 2 10.42 -10.25 -9.83
C ASP A 2 10.06 -9.59 -8.50
N ARG A 3 10.18 -10.35 -7.44
CA ARG A 3 10.04 -9.84 -6.08
C ARG A 3 11.29 -9.02 -5.81
N GLY A 4 11.14 -7.88 -5.15
CA GLY A 4 12.27 -7.02 -4.79
C GLY A 4 13.23 -7.71 -3.80
N ALA A 5 14.12 -6.92 -3.21
CA ALA A 5 15.10 -7.44 -2.26
C ALA A 5 14.46 -8.10 -1.03
N LEU A 6 15.09 -9.14 -0.51
CA LEU A 6 14.75 -9.77 0.78
C LEU A 6 15.70 -9.23 1.86
N ILE A 7 15.12 -8.68 2.93
CA ILE A 7 15.81 -8.35 4.17
C ILE A 7 15.41 -9.39 5.20
N ALA A 8 16.29 -10.36 5.46
CA ALA A 8 16.07 -11.44 6.41
C ALA A 8 16.95 -11.26 7.65
N ILE A 9 16.31 -11.20 8.81
CA ILE A 9 16.95 -11.05 10.12
C ILE A 9 16.46 -12.19 11.03
N ASP A 10 17.35 -13.06 11.45
CA ASP A 10 16.96 -14.25 12.24
C ASP A 10 16.48 -13.91 13.66
N THR A 11 16.74 -12.71 14.14
CA THR A 11 16.38 -12.27 15.49
C THR A 11 15.27 -11.20 15.47
N THR A 12 15.61 -9.96 15.74
CA THR A 12 14.64 -8.87 15.89
C THR A 12 14.94 -7.71 14.97
N ILE A 13 13.91 -7.20 14.27
CA ILE A 13 13.92 -5.87 13.65
C ILE A 13 13.24 -4.92 14.66
N SER A 14 13.93 -3.85 15.04
CA SER A 14 13.39 -2.83 15.93
C SER A 14 13.41 -1.46 15.25
N VAL A 15 12.23 -0.86 15.09
CA VAL A 15 12.08 0.51 14.61
C VAL A 15 11.82 1.39 15.81
N GLY A 16 12.81 2.17 16.20
CA GLY A 16 12.75 3.03 17.39
C GLY A 16 11.82 4.23 17.22
N THR A 17 11.63 4.98 18.30
CA THR A 17 10.88 6.24 18.30
C THR A 17 11.51 7.24 17.31
N ASN A 18 10.68 7.92 16.54
CA ASN A 18 11.07 8.87 15.48
C ASN A 18 11.97 8.28 14.38
N SER A 19 11.99 6.95 14.23
CA SER A 19 12.76 6.24 13.21
C SER A 19 11.84 5.72 12.12
N TRP A 20 12.26 5.84 10.84
CA TRP A 20 11.42 5.48 9.70
C TRP A 20 12.17 4.60 8.70
N ILE A 21 11.49 3.58 8.21
CA ILE A 21 11.90 2.77 7.08
C ILE A 21 11.04 3.15 5.87
N TYR A 22 11.67 3.37 4.72
CA TYR A 22 11.00 3.76 3.46
C TYR A 22 11.08 2.63 2.42
N PRO A 23 10.18 1.63 2.45
CA PRO A 23 10.17 0.54 1.49
C PRO A 23 9.65 1.03 0.14
N SER A 24 10.55 1.24 -0.80
CA SER A 24 10.20 1.68 -2.15
C SER A 24 9.92 0.49 -3.05
N SER A 25 8.82 0.52 -3.79
CA SER A 25 8.54 -0.40 -4.87
C SER A 25 9.16 0.10 -6.18
N HIS A 26 9.58 -0.82 -7.05
CA HIS A 26 10.10 -0.46 -8.35
C HIS A 26 9.01 0.25 -9.19
N PRO A 27 9.27 1.44 -9.73
CA PRO A 27 8.23 2.32 -10.26
C PRO A 27 7.51 1.78 -11.51
N THR A 28 8.09 0.83 -12.21
CA THR A 28 7.52 0.30 -13.46
C THR A 28 7.07 -1.16 -13.37
N ASN A 29 7.77 -2.01 -12.62
CA ASN A 29 7.44 -3.44 -12.51
C ASN A 29 6.81 -3.84 -11.16
N GLY A 30 6.82 -2.95 -10.14
CA GLY A 30 6.20 -3.15 -8.85
C GLY A 30 6.99 -4.06 -7.88
N GLY A 31 8.22 -4.44 -8.21
CA GLY A 31 9.08 -5.21 -7.32
C GLY A 31 9.29 -4.48 -5.98
N SER A 32 9.02 -5.14 -4.85
CA SER A 32 9.01 -4.51 -3.53
C SER A 32 9.82 -5.32 -2.53
N VAL A 33 10.39 -4.61 -1.55
CA VAL A 33 11.21 -5.23 -0.49
C VAL A 33 10.32 -6.06 0.44
N ARG A 34 10.78 -7.27 0.77
CA ARG A 34 10.18 -8.15 1.79
C ARG A 34 11.06 -8.15 3.03
N PHE A 35 10.46 -7.94 4.19
CA PHE A 35 11.12 -8.02 5.49
C PHE A 35 10.70 -9.32 6.20
N THR A 36 11.67 -10.10 6.64
CA THR A 36 11.43 -11.30 7.45
C THR A 36 12.24 -11.24 8.73
N ALA A 37 11.64 -11.63 9.86
CA ALA A 37 12.31 -11.66 11.16
C ALA A 37 11.65 -12.68 12.11
N SER A 38 12.33 -13.03 13.21
CA SER A 38 11.65 -13.75 14.31
C SER A 38 10.72 -12.80 15.06
N TYR A 39 11.17 -11.59 15.35
CA TYR A 39 10.37 -10.55 16.00
C TYR A 39 10.50 -9.23 15.22
N LEU A 40 9.43 -8.43 15.23
CA LEU A 40 9.49 -7.06 14.74
C LEU A 40 8.70 -6.14 15.69
N ALA A 41 9.33 -5.05 16.10
CA ALA A 41 8.71 -4.05 16.96
C ALA A 41 8.80 -2.66 16.33
N VAL A 42 7.69 -1.94 16.33
CA VAL A 42 7.59 -0.56 15.87
C VAL A 42 7.16 0.30 17.05
N ALA A 43 8.05 1.17 17.51
CA ALA A 43 7.78 2.07 18.62
C ALA A 43 6.86 3.24 18.22
N THR A 44 6.29 3.90 19.21
CA THR A 44 5.47 5.11 19.03
C THR A 44 6.24 6.19 18.26
N ASN A 45 5.57 6.87 17.34
CA ASN A 45 6.15 7.87 16.41
C ASN A 45 7.23 7.33 15.45
N GLY A 46 7.46 6.02 15.41
CA GLY A 46 8.29 5.36 14.40
C GLY A 46 7.44 4.58 13.42
N GLY A 47 8.01 4.10 12.32
CA GLY A 47 7.24 3.30 11.40
C GLY A 47 7.87 2.96 10.05
N PHE A 48 7.00 2.45 9.18
CA PHE A 48 7.29 2.24 7.77
C PHE A 48 6.45 3.23 6.95
N ASN A 49 7.12 3.95 6.05
CA ASN A 49 6.46 4.93 5.20
C ASN A 49 6.72 4.61 3.72
N ALA A 50 5.69 4.07 3.06
CA ALA A 50 5.66 3.76 1.64
C ALA A 50 4.74 4.72 0.86
N ASN A 51 4.40 5.89 1.41
CA ASN A 51 3.53 6.86 0.76
C ASN A 51 4.12 7.31 -0.59
N GLY A 52 3.35 7.18 -1.66
CA GLY A 52 3.77 7.53 -3.01
C GLY A 52 4.99 6.76 -3.53
N LEU A 53 5.33 5.61 -2.94
CA LEU A 53 6.47 4.78 -3.34
C LEU A 53 6.06 3.55 -4.18
N GLY A 54 4.85 3.56 -4.76
CA GLY A 54 4.33 2.55 -5.67
C GLY A 54 4.68 2.80 -7.14
N TYR A 55 3.79 2.35 -8.04
CA TYR A 55 3.95 2.58 -9.47
C TYR A 55 3.97 4.07 -9.82
N ALA A 56 4.80 4.42 -10.81
CA ALA A 56 4.94 5.81 -11.27
C ALA A 56 3.89 6.17 -12.32
N GLY A 57 3.45 7.43 -12.26
CA GLY A 57 2.75 8.08 -13.36
C GLY A 57 3.67 8.44 -14.52
N ARG A 58 3.09 8.98 -15.59
CA ARG A 58 3.80 9.55 -16.74
C ARG A 58 3.27 10.95 -17.03
N PRO A 59 4.11 11.84 -17.59
CA PRO A 59 3.62 13.10 -18.10
C PRO A 59 2.68 12.86 -19.30
N SER A 60 1.74 13.77 -19.52
CA SER A 60 0.78 13.69 -20.62
C SER A 60 1.43 13.65 -22.02
N SER A 61 2.64 14.17 -22.16
CA SER A 61 3.46 14.07 -23.37
C SER A 61 3.92 12.63 -23.70
N GLU A 62 3.85 11.74 -22.73
CA GLU A 62 4.22 10.34 -22.89
C GLU A 62 3.01 9.42 -22.70
N ASN A 63 2.70 8.57 -23.71
CA ASN A 63 1.60 7.62 -23.68
C ASN A 63 0.26 8.23 -23.16
N SER A 64 -0.03 9.48 -23.55
CA SER A 64 -1.20 10.24 -23.09
C SER A 64 -1.34 10.32 -21.56
N GLY A 65 -0.22 10.36 -20.83
CA GLY A 65 -0.19 10.43 -19.37
C GLY A 65 -0.50 9.13 -18.64
N VAL A 66 -0.73 8.03 -19.36
CA VAL A 66 -1.03 6.72 -18.75
C VAL A 66 0.24 6.12 -18.15
N GLY A 67 0.28 6.01 -16.82
CA GLY A 67 1.42 5.51 -16.05
C GLY A 67 1.60 3.99 -16.08
N PHE A 68 2.30 3.48 -15.07
CA PHE A 68 2.59 2.06 -14.88
C PHE A 68 1.58 1.41 -13.92
N GLY A 69 1.61 0.09 -13.82
CA GLY A 69 0.76 -0.67 -12.91
C GLY A 69 -0.58 -1.09 -13.49
N PRO A 70 -1.20 -2.13 -12.91
CA PRO A 70 -2.42 -2.74 -13.45
C PRO A 70 -3.67 -1.86 -13.34
N GLY A 71 -3.77 -1.08 -12.27
CA GLY A 71 -4.90 -0.19 -12.00
C GLY A 71 -4.60 1.28 -12.28
N ARG A 72 -3.72 1.58 -13.23
CA ARG A 72 -3.41 2.96 -13.62
C ARG A 72 -4.63 3.71 -14.15
N GLY A 73 -4.73 4.99 -13.86
CA GLY A 73 -5.75 5.86 -14.47
C GLY A 73 -5.59 5.96 -15.99
N GLY A 74 -6.71 5.95 -16.70
CA GLY A 74 -6.75 6.10 -18.17
C GLY A 74 -6.53 7.52 -18.64
N ALA A 75 -6.27 7.69 -19.93
CA ALA A 75 -6.05 9.00 -20.55
C ALA A 75 -7.35 9.81 -20.65
N VAL A 76 -7.47 10.89 -19.88
CA VAL A 76 -8.61 11.80 -19.89
C VAL A 76 -8.15 13.24 -19.62
N TYR A 77 -8.97 14.22 -20.01
CA TYR A 77 -8.63 15.64 -19.92
C TYR A 77 -8.33 16.14 -18.49
N LEU A 78 -9.02 15.59 -17.48
CA LEU A 78 -8.85 16.00 -16.07
C LEU A 78 -8.06 14.99 -15.23
N GLY A 79 -7.35 14.07 -15.84
CA GLY A 79 -6.60 13.03 -15.16
C GLY A 79 -7.50 12.09 -14.32
N ALA A 80 -7.46 10.79 -14.63
CA ALA A 80 -8.21 9.78 -13.91
C ALA A 80 -7.41 9.25 -12.71
N GLY A 81 -8.07 8.97 -11.59
CA GLY A 81 -7.46 8.36 -10.40
C GLY A 81 -6.99 6.93 -10.65
N GLY A 82 -5.90 6.52 -10.00
CA GLY A 82 -5.44 5.12 -9.98
C GLY A 82 -6.28 4.26 -9.04
N GLY A 83 -6.38 2.96 -9.32
CA GLY A 83 -7.06 1.98 -8.46
C GLY A 83 -6.09 0.93 -7.91
N TYR A 84 -6.52 0.22 -6.84
CA TYR A 84 -5.89 -0.97 -6.28
C TYR A 84 -6.91 -1.79 -5.50
N GLY A 85 -7.14 -1.51 -4.22
CA GLY A 85 -8.19 -2.15 -3.42
C GLY A 85 -9.56 -1.59 -3.77
N GLY A 86 -9.66 -0.26 -3.92
CA GLY A 86 -10.77 0.47 -4.47
C GLY A 86 -10.49 0.96 -5.90
N MET A 87 -11.53 1.23 -6.66
CA MET A 87 -11.41 1.87 -7.97
C MET A 87 -10.99 3.33 -7.80
N GLY A 88 -10.12 3.81 -8.69
CA GLY A 88 -9.94 5.24 -8.90
C GLY A 88 -11.13 5.85 -9.61
N TYR A 89 -11.31 7.15 -9.48
CA TYR A 89 -12.46 7.84 -10.09
C TYR A 89 -12.10 8.57 -11.38
N ASP A 90 -13.04 8.52 -12.30
CA ASP A 90 -13.15 9.42 -13.45
C ASP A 90 -14.57 9.38 -14.00
N PRO A 91 -15.18 10.57 -14.28
CA PRO A 91 -16.55 10.66 -14.82
C PRO A 91 -16.72 10.05 -16.22
N ALA A 92 -15.64 9.89 -16.98
CA ALA A 92 -15.66 9.26 -18.31
C ALA A 92 -15.43 7.72 -18.26
N GLY A 93 -15.32 7.13 -17.07
CA GLY A 93 -15.11 5.68 -16.90
C GLY A 93 -13.66 5.23 -17.10
N ALA A 94 -12.70 6.13 -17.13
CA ALA A 94 -11.27 5.83 -17.27
C ALA A 94 -10.54 5.68 -15.93
N GLY A 95 -11.26 5.65 -14.80
CA GLY A 95 -10.72 5.41 -13.49
C GLY A 95 -10.02 4.04 -13.39
N GLY A 96 -8.91 3.97 -12.65
CA GLY A 96 -8.13 2.76 -12.50
C GLY A 96 -8.92 1.64 -11.82
N ALA A 97 -8.90 0.45 -12.40
CA ALA A 97 -9.60 -0.72 -11.88
C ALA A 97 -8.93 -1.30 -10.63
N THR A 98 -9.68 -2.09 -9.85
CA THR A 98 -9.16 -2.89 -8.75
C THR A 98 -8.31 -4.06 -9.26
N TYR A 99 -7.32 -4.51 -8.47
CA TYR A 99 -6.49 -5.69 -8.77
C TYR A 99 -5.89 -6.29 -7.49
N GLY A 100 -5.13 -7.38 -7.66
CA GLY A 100 -4.50 -8.09 -6.54
C GLY A 100 -5.50 -8.80 -5.64
N ALA A 101 -5.00 -9.57 -4.67
CA ALA A 101 -5.81 -10.33 -3.73
C ALA A 101 -5.99 -9.56 -2.41
N GLU A 102 -7.15 -9.71 -1.77
CA GLU A 102 -7.43 -9.10 -0.46
C GLU A 102 -6.64 -9.76 0.67
N GLU A 103 -6.55 -11.09 0.62
CA GLU A 103 -5.89 -11.88 1.65
C GLU A 103 -4.36 -11.80 1.58
N GLN A 104 -3.84 -11.49 0.39
CA GLN A 104 -2.40 -11.42 0.13
C GLN A 104 -2.08 -10.24 -0.82
N PRO A 105 -2.19 -9.00 -0.33
CA PRO A 105 -1.97 -7.81 -1.14
C PRO A 105 -0.48 -7.54 -1.35
N LEU A 106 0.12 -8.25 -2.30
CA LEU A 106 1.56 -8.20 -2.62
C LEU A 106 1.88 -7.30 -3.82
N ASP A 107 1.02 -6.35 -4.11
CA ASP A 107 1.24 -5.36 -5.16
C ASP A 107 1.28 -3.94 -4.55
N PRO A 108 2.09 -3.03 -5.09
CA PRO A 108 1.96 -1.62 -4.78
C PRO A 108 0.76 -1.00 -5.50
N GLY A 109 0.33 0.16 -5.05
CA GLY A 109 -0.72 0.95 -5.67
C GLY A 109 -0.32 1.54 -7.01
N SER A 110 -1.32 1.78 -7.86
CA SER A 110 -1.16 2.35 -9.20
C SER A 110 -1.33 3.86 -9.23
N PRO A 111 -0.68 4.55 -10.17
CA PRO A 111 -0.79 5.99 -10.32
C PRO A 111 -2.11 6.38 -10.98
N GLY A 112 -2.48 7.64 -10.78
CA GLY A 112 -3.40 8.31 -11.69
C GLY A 112 -2.76 8.65 -13.03
N SER A 113 -3.55 9.17 -13.97
CA SER A 113 -3.03 9.64 -15.25
C SER A 113 -2.59 11.11 -15.20
N GLY A 114 -1.67 11.47 -16.09
CA GLY A 114 -1.34 12.86 -16.35
C GLY A 114 -2.49 13.60 -17.05
N ASP A 115 -2.44 14.93 -16.97
CA ASP A 115 -3.30 15.83 -17.75
C ASP A 115 -2.49 16.60 -18.81
N SER A 116 -3.09 17.60 -19.43
CA SER A 116 -2.49 18.43 -20.51
C SER A 116 -1.18 19.13 -20.17
N GLY A 117 -0.59 18.96 -19.03
CA GLY A 117 0.67 19.57 -18.60
C GLY A 117 1.29 18.91 -17.37
N GLY A 118 0.63 17.93 -16.77
CA GLY A 118 1.06 17.29 -15.53
C GLY A 118 1.37 15.81 -15.67
N THR A 119 2.07 15.30 -14.66
CA THR A 119 2.35 13.87 -14.48
C THR A 119 1.34 13.28 -13.51
N GLY A 120 0.76 12.12 -13.84
CA GLY A 120 -0.08 11.37 -12.93
C GLY A 120 0.61 11.07 -11.60
N LEU A 121 -0.11 11.17 -10.50
CA LEU A 121 0.48 11.03 -9.17
C LEU A 121 0.67 9.55 -8.81
N ARG A 122 1.79 9.25 -8.16
CA ARG A 122 2.21 7.89 -7.83
C ARG A 122 1.27 7.21 -6.83
N GLY A 123 1.09 5.91 -6.98
CA GLY A 123 0.45 5.08 -5.97
C GLY A 123 1.30 4.88 -4.72
N GLY A 124 0.69 4.43 -3.63
CA GLY A 124 1.37 3.97 -2.43
C GLY A 124 2.22 2.73 -2.70
N GLY A 125 3.32 2.54 -1.98
CA GLY A 125 4.18 1.37 -2.09
C GLY A 125 3.60 0.12 -1.42
N LEU A 126 4.42 -0.91 -1.29
CA LEU A 126 4.09 -2.13 -0.56
C LEU A 126 4.93 -2.22 0.73
N ILE A 127 4.28 -2.40 1.85
CA ILE A 127 4.87 -2.83 3.11
C ILE A 127 4.63 -4.32 3.26
N TRP A 128 5.68 -5.12 3.07
CA TRP A 128 5.61 -6.59 3.14
C TRP A 128 6.45 -7.10 4.30
N ILE A 129 5.77 -7.55 5.35
CA ILE A 129 6.39 -7.99 6.59
C ILE A 129 5.90 -9.40 6.94
N GLU A 130 6.82 -10.32 7.17
CA GLU A 130 6.55 -11.66 7.67
C GLU A 130 7.40 -11.94 8.90
N VAL A 131 6.75 -12.26 10.01
CA VAL A 131 7.38 -12.45 11.33
C VAL A 131 7.03 -13.84 11.88
N ASN A 132 8.03 -14.65 12.14
CA ASN A 132 7.80 -16.03 12.60
C ASN A 132 7.20 -16.11 14.01
N ARG A 133 7.31 -15.04 14.82
CA ARG A 133 6.80 -14.99 16.20
C ARG A 133 5.90 -13.77 16.40
N THR A 134 6.36 -12.75 17.09
CA THR A 134 5.53 -11.60 17.47
C THR A 134 5.86 -10.36 16.66
N PHE A 135 4.83 -9.77 16.08
CA PHE A 135 4.86 -8.41 15.54
C PHE A 135 4.18 -7.46 16.53
N THR A 136 4.94 -6.47 17.05
CA THR A 136 4.44 -5.46 17.99
C THR A 136 4.34 -4.10 17.29
N LEU A 137 3.12 -3.55 17.19
CA LEU A 137 2.86 -2.26 16.54
C LEU A 137 2.34 -1.23 17.55
N ASN A 138 3.18 -0.27 17.92
CA ASN A 138 2.80 0.93 18.67
C ASN A 138 2.94 2.20 17.81
N GLY A 139 3.50 2.07 16.63
CA GLY A 139 3.77 3.15 15.67
C GLY A 139 2.88 3.08 14.43
N ILE A 140 3.44 3.43 13.27
CA ILE A 140 2.69 3.70 12.05
C ILE A 140 3.22 2.88 10.88
N LEU A 141 2.31 2.25 10.12
CA LEU A 141 2.57 1.70 8.79
C LEU A 141 1.71 2.46 7.79
N GLN A 142 2.33 3.11 6.81
CA GLN A 142 1.57 3.90 5.85
C GLN A 142 2.04 3.67 4.42
N ALA A 143 1.07 3.42 3.53
CA ALA A 143 1.25 3.17 2.11
C ALA A 143 0.21 3.98 1.31
N ASP A 144 0.04 5.26 1.65
CA ASP A 144 -0.96 6.12 1.03
C ASP A 144 -0.54 6.52 -0.40
N GLY A 145 -1.51 6.69 -1.28
CA GLY A 145 -1.29 7.25 -2.60
C GLY A 145 -1.01 8.75 -2.55
N ASN A 146 -0.24 9.26 -3.50
CA ASN A 146 0.00 10.69 -3.60
C ASN A 146 -1.24 11.44 -4.07
N GLY A 147 -1.52 12.55 -3.40
CA GLY A 147 -2.52 13.54 -3.75
C GLY A 147 -1.92 14.94 -3.80
N VAL A 148 -2.61 15.88 -4.45
CA VAL A 148 -2.17 17.28 -4.55
C VAL A 148 -3.35 18.22 -4.77
N SER A 149 -3.24 19.47 -4.29
CA SER A 149 -4.32 20.43 -4.31
C SER A 149 -4.39 21.35 -5.55
N SER A 150 -3.41 21.32 -6.45
CA SER A 150 -3.26 22.39 -7.46
C SER A 150 -3.14 21.93 -8.92
N VAL A 151 -3.27 20.65 -9.24
CA VAL A 151 -3.17 20.14 -10.61
C VAL A 151 -4.39 19.32 -11.01
N TYR A 152 -4.65 19.25 -12.30
CA TYR A 152 -5.71 18.42 -12.88
C TYR A 152 -5.33 16.95 -13.06
N ALA A 153 -4.09 16.57 -12.70
CA ALA A 153 -3.63 15.19 -12.78
C ALA A 153 -4.42 14.26 -11.85
N GLY A 154 -4.60 13.03 -12.28
CA GLY A 154 -5.22 11.98 -11.47
C GLY A 154 -4.36 11.58 -10.26
N MET A 155 -5.00 11.27 -9.17
CA MET A 155 -4.37 10.92 -7.89
C MET A 155 -3.99 9.44 -7.86
N GLY A 156 -2.92 9.10 -7.13
CA GLY A 156 -2.49 7.71 -6.94
C GLY A 156 -3.39 6.93 -5.98
N SER A 157 -3.58 5.63 -6.21
CA SER A 157 -4.25 4.75 -5.25
C SER A 157 -3.40 4.52 -4.01
N GLY A 158 -4.02 4.11 -2.90
CA GLY A 158 -3.32 3.50 -1.78
C GLY A 158 -2.56 2.25 -2.21
N GLY A 159 -1.53 1.88 -1.46
CA GLY A 159 -0.70 0.71 -1.72
C GLY A 159 -1.11 -0.52 -0.92
N GLY A 160 -0.19 -1.48 -0.79
CA GLY A 160 -0.38 -2.72 -0.04
C GLY A 160 0.27 -2.67 1.34
N ILE A 161 -0.40 -3.23 2.33
CA ILE A 161 0.20 -3.59 3.62
C ILE A 161 -0.12 -5.06 3.88
N TYR A 162 0.91 -5.90 3.83
CA TYR A 162 0.80 -7.32 4.13
C TYR A 162 1.62 -7.67 5.36
N LEU A 163 0.93 -8.11 6.41
CA LEU A 163 1.52 -8.57 7.65
C LEU A 163 1.16 -10.02 7.90
N SER A 164 2.17 -10.88 8.10
CA SER A 164 1.99 -12.25 8.53
C SER A 164 2.83 -12.49 9.78
N CYS A 165 2.21 -12.93 10.88
CA CYS A 165 2.91 -13.19 12.14
C CYS A 165 2.20 -14.28 12.95
N ARG A 166 2.91 -14.87 13.92
CA ARG A 166 2.26 -15.79 14.84
C ARG A 166 1.34 -15.05 15.81
N THR A 167 1.80 -13.93 16.36
CA THR A 167 1.07 -13.09 17.30
C THR A 167 1.19 -11.63 16.87
N PHE A 168 0.05 -10.95 16.73
CA PHE A 168 -0.01 -9.49 16.56
C PHE A 168 -0.24 -8.85 17.94
N ALA A 169 0.63 -7.92 18.34
CA ALA A 169 0.61 -7.25 19.62
C ALA A 169 0.80 -5.73 19.47
N GLY A 170 0.63 -5.00 20.56
CA GLY A 170 0.79 -3.55 20.63
C GLY A 170 -0.52 -2.81 20.88
N ALA A 171 -0.43 -1.53 21.18
CA ALA A 171 -1.58 -0.67 21.46
C ALA A 171 -1.42 0.71 20.83
N GLY A 172 -2.45 1.17 20.13
CA GLY A 172 -2.47 2.49 19.52
C GLY A 172 -1.69 2.62 18.21
N GLY A 173 -1.24 1.53 17.61
CA GLY A 173 -0.65 1.53 16.27
C GLY A 173 -1.67 1.88 15.18
N SER A 174 -1.19 2.31 14.01
CA SER A 174 -2.06 2.61 12.86
C SER A 174 -1.50 2.08 11.56
N LEU A 175 -2.41 1.58 10.69
CA LEU A 175 -2.14 1.16 9.32
C LEU A 175 -2.96 2.03 8.37
N SER A 176 -2.32 2.62 7.37
CA SER A 176 -2.98 3.48 6.39
C SER A 176 -2.56 3.10 4.97
N ALA A 177 -3.54 2.92 4.10
CA ALA A 177 -3.36 2.71 2.67
C ALA A 177 -4.45 3.48 1.91
N LYS A 178 -4.55 4.78 2.16
CA LYS A 178 -5.56 5.65 1.54
C LYS A 178 -5.21 5.98 0.10
N GLY A 179 -6.21 6.21 -0.70
CA GLY A 179 -6.08 6.87 -1.98
C GLY A 179 -5.69 8.34 -1.84
N GLY A 180 -4.93 8.85 -2.77
CA GLY A 180 -4.58 10.27 -2.86
C GLY A 180 -5.81 11.10 -3.20
N GLY A 181 -5.99 12.24 -2.52
CA GLY A 181 -7.03 13.21 -2.78
C GLY A 181 -6.47 14.52 -3.35
N GLY A 182 -7.35 15.36 -3.83
CA GLY A 182 -6.94 16.63 -4.44
C GLY A 182 -8.09 17.58 -4.71
N THR A 183 -7.87 18.56 -5.60
CA THR A 183 -8.91 19.56 -5.91
C THR A 183 -9.62 19.26 -7.22
N TYR A 184 -8.93 18.85 -8.29
CA TYR A 184 -9.49 18.83 -9.66
C TYR A 184 -9.46 17.44 -10.33
N GLY A 185 -8.38 16.70 -10.28
CA GLY A 185 -8.25 15.37 -10.90
C GLY A 185 -9.11 14.31 -10.21
N GLY A 186 -9.23 13.13 -10.81
CA GLY A 186 -9.93 12.00 -10.19
C GLY A 186 -9.22 11.48 -8.94
N GLY A 187 -9.96 11.22 -7.87
CA GLY A 187 -9.44 10.66 -6.62
C GLY A 187 -8.91 9.23 -6.80
N GLY A 188 -7.81 8.91 -6.14
CA GLY A 188 -7.27 7.55 -6.12
C GLY A 188 -8.11 6.60 -5.28
N GLY A 189 -8.24 5.35 -5.68
CA GLY A 189 -8.88 4.30 -4.87
C GLY A 189 -8.06 3.98 -3.61
N GLY A 190 -8.71 3.51 -2.55
CA GLY A 190 -8.02 2.97 -1.37
C GLY A 190 -7.21 1.72 -1.70
N GLY A 191 -6.18 1.46 -0.89
CA GLY A 191 -5.31 0.30 -1.02
C GLY A 191 -5.86 -0.96 -0.36
N ARG A 192 -4.97 -1.89 -0.02
CA ARG A 192 -5.31 -3.14 0.66
C ARG A 192 -4.43 -3.36 1.89
N ILE A 193 -5.06 -3.76 2.98
CA ILE A 193 -4.38 -4.15 4.23
C ILE A 193 -4.79 -5.57 4.55
N ALA A 194 -3.82 -6.47 4.73
CA ALA A 194 -4.05 -7.81 5.24
C ALA A 194 -3.19 -8.08 6.48
N ILE A 195 -3.80 -8.53 7.55
CA ILE A 195 -3.16 -8.93 8.79
C ILE A 195 -3.52 -10.38 9.06
N LEU A 196 -2.53 -11.25 8.96
CA LEU A 196 -2.68 -12.69 9.18
C LEU A 196 -1.93 -13.11 10.43
N THR A 197 -2.62 -13.79 11.33
CA THR A 197 -2.01 -14.35 12.55
C THR A 197 -2.25 -15.84 12.66
N GLN A 198 -1.32 -16.55 13.26
CA GLN A 198 -1.52 -17.96 13.55
C GLN A 198 -2.61 -18.12 14.62
N ASN A 199 -3.61 -18.94 14.35
CA ASN A 199 -4.74 -19.21 15.25
C ASN A 199 -5.56 -17.96 15.66
N ASN A 200 -5.58 -16.91 14.84
CA ASN A 200 -6.28 -15.64 15.14
C ASN A 200 -5.85 -15.01 16.48
N VAL A 201 -4.56 -15.07 16.82
CA VAL A 201 -4.06 -14.50 18.07
C VAL A 201 -3.76 -13.01 17.90
N TYR A 202 -4.76 -12.19 18.24
CA TYR A 202 -4.65 -10.73 18.29
C TYR A 202 -4.57 -10.27 19.75
N GLN A 203 -3.40 -9.81 20.17
CA GLN A 203 -3.15 -9.28 21.53
C GLN A 203 -2.95 -7.77 21.52
N GLY A 204 -3.39 -7.12 20.48
CA GLY A 204 -3.20 -5.68 20.29
C GLY A 204 -4.40 -5.02 19.65
N THR A 205 -4.35 -3.69 19.59
CA THR A 205 -5.31 -2.86 18.88
C THR A 205 -4.60 -1.95 17.91
N CYS A 206 -5.15 -1.79 16.71
CA CYS A 206 -4.65 -0.81 15.75
C CYS A 206 -5.80 -0.20 14.95
N GLY A 207 -5.61 1.04 14.54
CA GLY A 207 -6.49 1.68 13.57
C GLY A 207 -6.12 1.27 12.15
N THR A 208 -7.12 1.08 11.28
CA THR A 208 -6.92 0.84 9.86
C THR A 208 -7.65 1.89 9.03
N ASN A 209 -7.04 2.35 7.93
CA ASN A 209 -7.65 3.31 7.03
C ASN A 209 -7.31 2.97 5.57
N VAL A 210 -8.35 2.67 4.79
CA VAL A 210 -8.27 2.37 3.35
C VAL A 210 -9.25 3.25 2.55
N ALA A 211 -9.55 4.45 3.03
CA ALA A 211 -10.46 5.37 2.34
C ALA A 211 -9.95 5.70 0.94
N GLY A 212 -10.86 5.90 0.00
CA GLY A 212 -10.53 6.52 -1.28
C GLY A 212 -10.16 7.98 -1.11
N GLY A 213 -9.47 8.54 -2.10
CA GLY A 213 -9.07 9.94 -2.11
C GLY A 213 -10.26 10.87 -2.34
N VAL A 214 -10.38 11.92 -1.54
CA VAL A 214 -11.46 12.92 -1.63
C VAL A 214 -11.05 14.04 -2.58
N VAL A 215 -12.00 14.49 -3.42
CA VAL A 215 -11.82 15.60 -4.38
C VAL A 215 -12.75 16.75 -4.04
N TYR A 216 -12.18 17.91 -3.70
CA TYR A 216 -12.95 19.02 -3.12
C TYR A 216 -13.78 19.84 -4.13
N TRP A 217 -13.37 19.89 -5.41
CA TRP A 217 -14.08 20.69 -6.41
C TRP A 217 -15.37 20.03 -6.94
N ASN A 218 -15.44 18.71 -6.91
CA ASN A 218 -16.61 17.98 -7.37
C ASN A 218 -16.71 16.65 -6.60
N TYR A 219 -17.63 16.57 -5.67
CA TYR A 219 -17.86 15.42 -4.78
C TYR A 219 -18.12 14.08 -5.51
N GLN A 220 -18.33 14.12 -6.82
CA GLN A 220 -18.52 12.91 -7.63
C GLN A 220 -17.21 12.32 -8.19
N LYS A 221 -16.07 12.84 -7.78
CA LYS A 221 -14.74 12.41 -8.26
C LYS A 221 -13.91 11.64 -7.22
N ASP A 222 -14.50 11.29 -6.09
CA ASP A 222 -13.83 10.57 -5.04
C ASP A 222 -13.49 9.13 -5.46
N GLY A 223 -12.31 8.64 -5.08
CA GLY A 223 -11.96 7.24 -5.23
C GLY A 223 -12.81 6.36 -4.30
N LEU A 224 -12.99 5.10 -4.65
CA LEU A 224 -13.67 4.13 -3.79
C LEU A 224 -12.75 3.62 -2.68
N PRO A 225 -13.29 3.24 -1.51
CA PRO A 225 -12.49 2.65 -0.43
C PRO A 225 -11.88 1.31 -0.87
N GLY A 226 -10.77 0.96 -0.26
CA GLY A 226 -10.09 -0.31 -0.42
C GLY A 226 -10.58 -1.38 0.54
N THR A 227 -9.72 -2.37 0.84
CA THR A 227 -10.09 -3.54 1.65
C THR A 227 -9.18 -3.72 2.86
N VAL A 228 -9.75 -4.20 3.96
CA VAL A 228 -9.02 -4.67 5.14
C VAL A 228 -9.41 -6.12 5.39
N TYR A 229 -8.42 -7.00 5.44
CA TYR A 229 -8.60 -8.43 5.70
C TYR A 229 -7.87 -8.83 6.98
N TRP A 230 -8.58 -9.53 7.86
CA TRP A 230 -8.04 -10.17 9.05
C TRP A 230 -8.22 -11.67 8.91
N GLY A 231 -7.12 -12.42 8.98
CA GLY A 231 -7.18 -13.85 8.70
C GLY A 231 -6.14 -14.69 9.43
N MET A 232 -6.10 -15.98 9.07
CA MET A 232 -5.13 -16.92 9.63
C MET A 232 -3.90 -17.04 8.73
N ALA A 233 -2.71 -17.00 9.35
CA ALA A 233 -1.45 -17.30 8.70
C ALA A 233 -1.14 -18.80 8.80
N ASP A 234 -0.73 -19.41 7.69
CA ASP A 234 -0.08 -20.73 7.71
C ASP A 234 1.43 -20.53 7.98
N ILE A 235 1.77 -20.24 9.22
CA ILE A 235 3.17 -20.16 9.64
C ILE A 235 3.62 -21.58 9.99
N ARG A 236 4.24 -22.24 9.02
CA ARG A 236 4.91 -23.52 9.28
C ARG A 236 6.05 -23.24 10.25
N SER A 237 6.01 -23.88 11.43
CA SER A 237 7.19 -23.98 12.28
C SER A 237 8.31 -24.57 11.40
N GLU A 238 9.48 -23.95 11.37
CA GLU A 238 10.65 -24.57 10.77
C GLU A 238 10.81 -25.95 11.44
N GLY A 239 10.42 -26.99 10.71
CA GLY A 239 10.46 -28.34 11.22
C GLY A 239 11.92 -28.73 11.44
N THR A 240 12.26 -29.12 12.65
CA THR A 240 13.49 -29.84 12.90
C THR A 240 13.46 -31.08 12.01
N LEU A 241 14.29 -31.14 10.97
CA LEU A 241 14.49 -32.32 10.16
C LEU A 241 15.09 -33.41 11.06
N LEU A 242 14.25 -34.28 11.60
CA LEU A 242 14.72 -35.47 12.32
C LEU A 242 15.26 -36.44 11.26
N ILE A 243 16.57 -36.44 11.04
CA ILE A 243 17.23 -37.47 10.26
C ILE A 243 17.32 -38.72 11.16
N VAL A 244 16.38 -39.65 11.00
CA VAL A 244 16.51 -41.00 11.57
C VAL A 244 17.48 -41.75 10.66
N ARG A 245 18.65 -42.11 11.22
CA ARG A 245 19.63 -43.01 10.58
C ARG A 245 19.29 -44.44 10.90
#